data_44e4be94db4b620d008f41a32bee8529
#
_entry.id   44e4be94db4b620d008f41a32bee8529
#
_cell.length_a   1.000
_cell.length_b   1.000
_cell.length_c   1.000
_cell.angle_alpha   90.00
_cell.angle_beta   90.00
_cell.angle_gamma   90.00
#
_symmetry.space_group_name_H-M   'P 1'
#
loop_
_entity.id
_entity.type
_entity.pdbx_description
1 polymer ?
#
loop_
_entity_poly.entity_id
_entity_poly.type
_entity_poly.pdbx_seq_one_letter_code
_entity_poly.pdbx_strand_id
1 'polypeptide(L)'
;VQYPEERVPMVPGYRGLHKLMRYEDGPYAGMERCIGCKLCQAACPVDCIYIESEENTPDHRVSPGERYASIYEINELRCIYCGMCEEACPVDAIVLGEDYEFCNYDRESMLYAKERLLVPPPEGRPAEREPRGATVPIGGRRVPSGGGRG
;
A
#
# COMPACT_ATOMS: atom_id res chain seq x y z
N VAL A 1 -4.07 15.74 25.40
CA VAL A 1 -4.19 16.23 24.02
C VAL A 1 -5.58 16.79 23.80
N GLN A 2 -5.64 17.99 23.26
CA GLN A 2 -6.90 18.69 22.95
C GLN A 2 -7.24 18.50 21.47
N TYR A 3 -7.79 17.34 21.15
CA TYR A 3 -8.26 17.08 19.79
C TYR A 3 -9.54 17.92 19.50
N PRO A 4 -9.69 18.55 18.31
CA PRO A 4 -8.84 18.45 17.12
C PRO A 4 -7.73 19.51 17.00
N GLU A 5 -7.58 20.40 17.94
CA GLU A 5 -6.58 21.48 17.92
C GLU A 5 -5.16 20.92 18.03
N GLU A 6 -5.00 19.88 18.85
CA GLU A 6 -3.76 19.15 19.01
C GLU A 6 -3.93 17.72 18.49
N ARG A 7 -2.91 17.21 17.82
CA ARG A 7 -2.88 15.82 17.35
C ARG A 7 -1.78 15.02 18.03
N VAL A 8 -2.13 13.80 18.40
CA VAL A 8 -1.15 12.86 18.95
C VAL A 8 -0.18 12.47 17.85
N PRO A 9 1.14 12.55 18.08
CA PRO A 9 2.12 12.00 17.15
C PRO A 9 1.87 10.51 16.93
N MET A 10 1.78 10.08 15.68
CA MET A 10 1.57 8.67 15.37
C MET A 10 2.80 7.85 15.77
N VAL A 11 2.54 6.76 16.47
CA VAL A 11 3.60 5.82 16.82
C VAL A 11 4.15 5.13 15.58
N PRO A 12 5.45 4.83 15.54
CA PRO A 12 6.00 3.99 14.49
C PRO A 12 5.28 2.64 14.49
N GLY A 13 4.82 2.26 13.32
CA GLY A 13 4.07 1.02 13.22
C GLY A 13 2.54 1.18 13.35
N TYR A 14 2.00 2.39 13.39
CA TYR A 14 0.55 2.61 13.36
C TYR A 14 -0.08 2.01 12.08
N ARG A 15 -1.20 1.33 12.25
CA ARG A 15 -1.95 0.71 11.14
C ARG A 15 -3.15 1.55 10.77
N GLY A 16 -2.92 2.56 9.95
CA GLY A 16 -3.96 3.42 9.40
C GLY A 16 -4.37 3.04 7.99
N LEU A 17 -4.85 4.02 7.24
CA LEU A 17 -5.34 3.83 5.88
C LEU A 17 -4.27 3.22 4.96
N HIS A 18 -4.70 2.28 4.12
CA HIS A 18 -3.82 1.60 3.16
C HIS A 18 -3.28 2.56 2.09
N LYS A 19 -2.06 2.30 1.65
CA LYS A 19 -1.44 2.97 0.51
C LYS A 19 -0.78 1.93 -0.39
N LEU A 20 -0.94 2.12 -1.70
CA LEU A 20 -0.19 1.38 -2.71
C LEU A 20 1.03 2.19 -3.12
N MET A 21 2.19 1.60 -2.97
CA MET A 21 3.47 2.28 -3.15
C MET A 21 3.97 2.19 -4.59
N ARG A 22 4.78 3.19 -4.97
CA ARG A 22 5.55 3.20 -6.21
C ARG A 22 7.03 3.11 -5.90
N TYR A 23 7.83 2.74 -6.88
CA TYR A 23 9.28 2.86 -6.79
C TYR A 23 9.67 4.34 -6.83
N GLU A 24 10.52 4.76 -5.93
CA GLU A 24 10.93 6.17 -5.80
C GLU A 24 12.17 6.49 -6.63
N ASP A 25 13.06 5.53 -6.77
CA ASP A 25 14.34 5.68 -7.44
C ASP A 25 14.70 4.45 -8.29
N GLY A 26 15.82 4.53 -8.97
CA GLY A 26 16.33 3.46 -9.81
C GLY A 26 15.65 3.35 -11.17
N PRO A 27 15.88 2.22 -11.89
CA PRO A 27 15.37 2.04 -13.25
C PRO A 27 13.83 1.91 -13.32
N TYR A 28 13.18 1.68 -12.20
CA TYR A 28 11.73 1.51 -12.12
C TYR A 28 11.01 2.69 -11.46
N ALA A 29 11.70 3.82 -11.31
CA ALA A 29 11.12 5.01 -10.68
C ALA A 29 9.77 5.39 -11.30
N GLY A 30 8.78 5.65 -10.45
CA GLY A 30 7.41 5.96 -10.86
C GLY A 30 6.53 4.77 -11.19
N MET A 31 7.08 3.58 -11.38
CA MET A 31 6.28 2.36 -11.58
C MET A 31 5.63 1.89 -10.30
N GLU A 32 4.49 1.24 -10.42
CA GLU A 32 3.80 0.62 -9.30
C GLU A 32 4.58 -0.60 -8.79
N ARG A 33 4.67 -0.75 -7.49
CA ARG A 33 5.31 -1.92 -6.89
C ARG A 33 4.47 -3.18 -7.01
N CYS A 34 3.15 -3.04 -7.05
CA CYS A 34 2.23 -4.17 -7.11
C CYS A 34 2.38 -4.96 -8.40
N ILE A 35 2.58 -6.26 -8.25
CA ILE A 35 2.71 -7.23 -9.36
C ILE A 35 1.44 -8.06 -9.59
N GLY A 36 0.35 -7.73 -8.91
CA GLY A 36 -0.92 -8.43 -9.08
C GLY A 36 -0.92 -9.89 -8.63
N CYS A 37 -0.08 -10.27 -7.68
CA CYS A 37 0.06 -11.66 -7.23
C CYS A 37 -1.12 -12.18 -6.38
N LYS A 38 -1.98 -11.28 -5.89
CA LYS A 38 -3.18 -11.58 -5.08
C LYS A 38 -2.89 -12.21 -3.70
N LEU A 39 -1.66 -12.24 -3.24
CA LEU A 39 -1.33 -12.79 -1.92
C LEU A 39 -1.98 -12.01 -0.77
N CYS A 40 -2.06 -10.69 -0.89
CA CYS A 40 -2.75 -9.86 0.10
C CYS A 40 -4.26 -10.13 0.15
N GLN A 41 -4.88 -10.38 -1.00
CA GLN A 41 -6.28 -10.80 -1.09
C GLN A 41 -6.51 -12.14 -0.38
N ALA A 42 -5.63 -13.10 -0.63
CA ALA A 42 -5.71 -14.42 0.00
C ALA A 42 -5.44 -14.37 1.52
N ALA A 43 -4.56 -13.47 1.97
CA ALA A 43 -4.22 -13.32 3.38
C ALA A 43 -5.26 -12.53 4.19
N CYS A 44 -6.16 -11.82 3.53
CA CYS A 44 -7.16 -11.00 4.21
C CYS A 44 -8.19 -11.87 4.93
N PRO A 45 -8.32 -11.78 6.28
CA PRO A 45 -9.24 -12.62 7.03
C PRO A 45 -10.71 -12.26 6.84
N VAL A 46 -11.00 -11.07 6.30
CA VAL A 46 -12.36 -10.54 6.12
C VAL A 46 -12.74 -10.32 4.65
N ASP A 47 -11.92 -10.78 3.72
CA ASP A 47 -12.16 -10.66 2.28
C ASP A 47 -12.51 -9.24 1.81
N CYS A 48 -11.81 -8.25 2.33
CA CYS A 48 -12.08 -6.86 1.94
C CYS A 48 -11.26 -6.36 0.74
N ILE A 49 -10.35 -7.18 0.22
CA ILE A 49 -9.47 -6.83 -0.90
C ILE A 49 -9.87 -7.59 -2.14
N TYR A 50 -10.08 -6.88 -3.23
CA TYR A 50 -10.38 -7.45 -4.54
C TYR A 50 -9.34 -6.98 -5.57
N ILE A 51 -8.76 -7.94 -6.29
CA ILE A 51 -7.69 -7.68 -7.27
C ILE A 51 -7.99 -8.40 -8.56
N GLU A 52 -7.87 -7.69 -9.67
CA GLU A 52 -7.73 -8.28 -11.00
C GLU A 52 -6.34 -7.96 -11.54
N SER A 53 -5.72 -8.95 -12.16
CA SER A 53 -4.36 -8.83 -12.69
C SER A 53 -4.38 -8.90 -14.20
N GLU A 54 -3.56 -8.07 -14.84
CA GLU A 54 -3.31 -8.08 -16.27
C GLU A 54 -1.81 -8.20 -16.54
N GLU A 55 -1.46 -8.57 -17.75
CA GLU A 55 -0.07 -8.69 -18.18
C GLU A 55 0.48 -7.33 -18.62
N ASN A 56 1.72 -7.06 -18.23
CA ASN A 56 2.46 -5.93 -18.76
C ASN A 56 2.84 -6.20 -20.22
N THR A 57 2.58 -5.22 -21.08
CA THR A 57 3.01 -5.24 -22.48
C THR A 57 4.17 -4.24 -22.67
N PRO A 58 5.01 -4.40 -23.72
CA PRO A 58 6.08 -3.44 -23.99
C PRO A 58 5.57 -2.00 -24.18
N ASP A 59 4.35 -1.85 -24.71
CA ASP A 59 3.73 -0.54 -24.99
C ASP A 59 3.06 0.05 -23.75
N HIS A 60 2.66 -0.78 -22.80
CA HIS A 60 1.98 -0.38 -21.57
C HIS A 60 2.56 -1.11 -20.38
N ARG A 61 3.62 -0.55 -19.84
CA ARG A 61 4.32 -1.13 -18.68
C ARG A 61 4.00 -0.35 -17.41
N VAL A 62 3.32 -1.00 -16.48
CA VAL A 62 2.86 -0.41 -15.22
C VAL A 62 3.75 -0.81 -14.06
N SER A 63 4.24 -2.04 -14.06
CA SER A 63 5.10 -2.59 -13.00
C SER A 63 6.35 -3.25 -13.60
N PRO A 64 7.40 -3.48 -12.82
CA PRO A 64 8.60 -4.16 -13.30
C PRO A 64 8.42 -5.66 -13.55
N GLY A 65 7.35 -6.26 -13.04
CA GLY A 65 7.05 -7.68 -13.22
C GLY A 65 6.36 -8.01 -14.54
N GLU A 66 5.94 -9.24 -14.69
CA GLU A 66 5.17 -9.69 -15.86
C GLU A 66 3.70 -9.25 -15.80
N ARG A 67 3.19 -9.02 -14.59
CA ARG A 67 1.82 -8.66 -14.31
C ARG A 67 1.73 -7.41 -13.45
N TYR A 68 0.59 -6.78 -13.51
CA TYR A 68 0.21 -5.68 -12.63
C TYR A 68 -1.25 -5.82 -12.19
N ALA A 69 -1.65 -5.13 -11.15
CA ALA A 69 -3.05 -5.06 -10.74
C ALA A 69 -3.78 -4.03 -11.60
N SER A 70 -4.65 -4.47 -12.50
CA SER A 70 -5.53 -3.60 -13.28
C SER A 70 -6.64 -3.03 -12.41
N ILE A 71 -7.20 -3.86 -11.53
CA ILE A 71 -8.17 -3.45 -10.52
C ILE A 71 -7.60 -3.81 -9.15
N TYR A 72 -7.66 -2.85 -8.24
CA TYR A 72 -7.30 -3.05 -6.84
C TYR A 72 -8.28 -2.26 -5.98
N GLU A 73 -9.10 -2.94 -5.22
CA GLU A 73 -10.12 -2.33 -4.38
C GLU A 73 -10.05 -2.84 -2.96
N ILE A 74 -10.21 -1.96 -1.99
CA ILE A 74 -10.32 -2.30 -0.58
C ILE A 74 -11.63 -1.73 -0.02
N ASN A 75 -12.43 -2.59 0.56
CA ASN A 75 -13.60 -2.16 1.33
C ASN A 75 -13.15 -1.78 2.74
N GLU A 76 -12.95 -0.50 2.98
CA GLU A 76 -12.43 0.02 4.25
C GLU A 76 -13.39 -0.16 5.42
N LEU A 77 -14.69 -0.35 5.16
CA LEU A 77 -15.67 -0.66 6.20
C LEU A 77 -15.57 -2.10 6.72
N ARG A 78 -15.09 -3.02 5.90
CA ARG A 78 -14.86 -4.42 6.31
C ARG A 78 -13.47 -4.64 6.91
N CYS A 79 -12.54 -3.80 6.56
CA CYS A 79 -11.15 -3.94 7.00
C CYS A 79 -11.06 -3.83 8.53
N ILE A 80 -10.31 -4.74 9.15
CA ILE A 80 -10.03 -4.74 10.58
C ILE A 80 -8.63 -4.19 10.90
N TYR A 81 -7.93 -3.68 9.90
CA TYR A 81 -6.57 -3.09 10.04
C TYR A 81 -5.57 -4.01 10.74
N CYS A 82 -5.66 -5.31 10.49
CA CYS A 82 -4.77 -6.31 11.10
C CYS A 82 -3.35 -6.30 10.52
N GLY A 83 -3.14 -5.77 9.31
CA GLY A 83 -1.83 -5.70 8.66
C GLY A 83 -1.36 -6.99 7.99
N MET A 84 -2.17 -8.04 7.91
CA MET A 84 -1.78 -9.30 7.26
C MET A 84 -1.51 -9.15 5.77
N CYS A 85 -2.22 -8.24 5.10
CA CYS A 85 -1.98 -7.91 3.69
C CYS A 85 -0.59 -7.30 3.47
N GLU A 86 -0.17 -6.42 4.37
CA GLU A 86 1.16 -5.82 4.35
C GLU A 86 2.25 -6.88 4.54
N GLU A 87 2.04 -7.81 5.46
CA GLU A 87 2.99 -8.91 5.72
C GLU A 87 3.07 -9.90 4.56
N ALA A 88 1.95 -10.16 3.91
CA ALA A 88 1.88 -11.11 2.79
C ALA A 88 2.47 -10.57 1.50
N CYS A 89 2.59 -9.25 1.35
CA CYS A 89 3.09 -8.65 0.11
C CYS A 89 4.59 -8.90 -0.08
N PRO A 90 5.00 -9.58 -1.16
CA PRO A 90 6.41 -9.90 -1.39
C PRO A 90 7.24 -8.72 -1.88
N VAL A 91 6.59 -7.65 -2.33
CA VAL A 91 7.24 -6.48 -2.94
C VAL A 91 6.99 -5.18 -2.16
N ASP A 92 6.45 -5.27 -0.96
CA ASP A 92 6.07 -4.11 -0.12
C ASP A 92 5.24 -3.06 -0.88
N ALA A 93 4.30 -3.54 -1.71
CA ALA A 93 3.44 -2.67 -2.50
C ALA A 93 2.32 -2.06 -1.66
N ILE A 94 1.68 -2.85 -0.80
CA ILE A 94 0.65 -2.38 0.11
C ILE A 94 1.22 -2.15 1.49
N VAL A 95 0.97 -0.96 2.03
CA VAL A 95 1.39 -0.58 3.38
C VAL A 95 0.25 0.10 4.11
N LEU A 96 0.25 -0.01 5.43
CA LEU A 96 -0.67 0.73 6.28
C LEU A 96 -0.01 2.05 6.68
N GLY A 97 -0.63 3.15 6.27
CA GLY A 97 -0.13 4.50 6.52
C GLY A 97 -0.51 5.04 7.90
N GLU A 98 -0.38 6.33 8.05
CA GLU A 98 -0.65 7.02 9.33
C GLU A 98 -2.03 7.67 9.37
N ASP A 99 -2.73 7.74 8.24
CA ASP A 99 -4.02 8.39 8.15
C ASP A 99 -5.08 7.60 8.91
N TYR A 100 -5.78 8.26 9.80
CA TYR A 100 -6.87 7.68 10.57
C TYR A 100 -8.17 8.48 10.45
N GLU A 101 -8.10 9.69 9.93
CA GLU A 101 -9.24 10.59 9.76
C GLU A 101 -9.84 10.45 8.36
N PHE A 102 -10.46 9.32 8.12
CA PHE A 102 -11.16 9.05 6.86
C PHE A 102 -12.55 8.51 7.18
N CYS A 103 -13.52 9.36 7.17
CA CYS A 103 -14.91 8.98 7.33
C CYS A 103 -15.74 9.59 6.19
N ASN A 104 -16.87 9.01 5.92
CA ASN A 104 -17.74 9.47 4.86
C ASN A 104 -19.21 9.24 5.22
N TYR A 105 -20.11 9.80 4.43
CA TYR A 105 -21.55 9.72 4.68
C TYR A 105 -22.21 8.48 4.11
N ASP A 106 -21.58 7.80 3.16
CA ASP A 106 -22.13 6.62 2.50
C ASP A 106 -21.12 5.48 2.45
N ARG A 107 -21.64 4.26 2.16
CA ARG A 107 -20.80 3.06 2.09
C ARG A 107 -19.94 3.03 0.83
N GLU A 108 -20.45 3.53 -0.28
CA GLU A 108 -19.80 3.44 -1.58
C GLU A 108 -18.50 4.25 -1.60
N SER A 109 -18.50 5.40 -0.95
CA SER A 109 -17.30 6.23 -0.82
C SER A 109 -16.20 5.62 0.05
N MET A 110 -16.51 4.60 0.83
CA MET A 110 -15.55 3.82 1.62
C MET A 110 -15.00 2.59 0.87
N LEU A 111 -15.43 2.36 -0.35
CA LEU A 111 -14.80 1.41 -1.26
C LEU A 111 -13.66 2.12 -2.00
N TYR A 112 -12.45 1.89 -1.54
CA TYR A 112 -11.27 2.57 -2.08
C TYR A 112 -10.74 1.82 -3.28
N ALA A 113 -10.80 2.47 -4.45
CA ALA A 113 -10.21 1.96 -5.68
C ALA A 113 -8.71 2.27 -5.76
N LYS A 114 -8.03 1.67 -6.70
CA LYS A 114 -6.59 1.81 -6.93
C LYS A 114 -6.12 3.26 -7.00
N GLU A 115 -6.87 4.12 -7.68
CA GLU A 115 -6.53 5.54 -7.87
C GLU A 115 -6.45 6.31 -6.56
N ARG A 116 -7.27 5.95 -5.59
CA ARG A 116 -7.27 6.57 -4.26
C ARG A 116 -6.20 5.99 -3.34
N LEU A 117 -5.85 4.73 -3.54
CA LEU A 117 -4.85 4.02 -2.73
C LEU A 117 -3.42 4.32 -3.20
N LEU A 118 -3.25 4.52 -4.49
CA LEU A 118 -1.95 4.69 -5.11
C LEU A 118 -1.32 6.03 -4.73
N VAL A 119 -0.10 5.98 -4.22
CA VAL A 119 0.65 7.21 -3.92
C VAL A 119 1.01 7.95 -5.22
N PRO A 120 1.11 9.29 -5.19
CA PRO A 120 1.50 10.05 -6.37
C PRO A 120 2.92 9.69 -6.83
N PRO A 121 3.26 9.95 -8.10
CA PRO A 121 4.62 9.75 -8.60
C PRO A 121 5.66 10.53 -7.78
N PRO A 122 6.93 10.09 -7.76
CA PRO A 122 7.98 10.71 -6.95
C PRO A 122 8.18 12.20 -7.21
N GLU A 123 7.97 12.63 -8.45
CA GLU A 123 8.17 14.00 -8.93
C GLU A 123 7.13 14.99 -8.43
N GLY A 124 6.79 15.09 -7.28
CA GLY A 124 5.79 16.02 -6.74
C GLY A 124 5.17 15.52 -5.45
N ARG A 125 5.74 14.43 -4.94
CA ARG A 125 5.30 13.87 -3.67
C ARG A 125 6.02 14.55 -2.50
N PRO A 126 5.30 14.99 -1.47
CA PRO A 126 5.95 15.36 -0.22
C PRO A 126 6.68 14.14 0.37
N ALA A 127 7.75 14.41 1.10
CA ALA A 127 8.50 13.34 1.76
C ALA A 127 7.56 12.53 2.66
N GLU A 128 7.40 11.27 2.33
CA GLU A 128 6.60 10.33 3.12
C GLU A 128 7.51 9.39 3.90
N ARG A 129 6.99 8.84 4.96
CA ARG A 129 7.70 7.81 5.72
C ARG A 129 7.92 6.56 4.87
N GLU A 130 9.01 5.90 5.14
CA GLU A 130 9.24 4.57 4.59
C GLU A 130 8.13 3.59 4.97
N PRO A 131 7.84 2.63 4.10
CA PRO A 131 6.92 1.55 4.41
C PRO A 131 7.30 0.86 5.72
N ARG A 132 6.32 0.58 6.53
CA ARG A 132 6.50 -0.06 7.84
C ARG A 132 7.37 -1.31 7.78
N GLY A 133 7.23 -2.09 6.74
CA GLY A 133 7.98 -3.32 6.55
C GLY A 133 9.47 -3.13 6.36
N ALA A 134 9.91 -1.93 6.03
CA ALA A 134 11.33 -1.63 5.82
C ALA A 134 12.12 -1.48 7.12
N THR A 135 11.43 -1.15 8.23
CA THR A 135 12.09 -0.70 9.46
C THR A 135 11.88 -1.57 10.68
N VAL A 136 10.88 -2.44 10.67
CA VAL A 136 10.55 -3.26 11.84
C VAL A 136 10.48 -4.73 11.47
N PRO A 137 11.48 -5.53 11.80
CA PRO A 137 11.39 -6.96 11.64
C PRO A 137 10.41 -7.54 12.64
N ILE A 138 9.20 -7.85 12.19
CA ILE A 138 8.31 -8.69 12.97
C ILE A 138 8.81 -10.13 12.79
N GLY A 139 9.33 -10.71 13.85
CA GLY A 139 9.84 -12.07 13.83
C GLY A 139 11.13 -12.29 13.03
N GLY A 140 11.94 -11.26 12.88
CA GLY A 140 13.29 -11.38 12.32
C GLY A 140 13.39 -11.78 10.86
N ARG A 141 12.33 -11.60 10.07
CA ARG A 141 12.30 -12.10 8.68
C ARG A 141 12.09 -11.03 7.61
N ARG A 142 11.97 -9.77 7.95
CA ARG A 142 11.88 -8.73 6.91
C ARG A 142 13.28 -8.27 6.53
N VAL A 143 13.64 -8.57 5.32
CA VAL A 143 14.73 -7.88 4.66
C VAL A 143 14.29 -6.43 4.47
N PRO A 144 15.06 -5.43 4.88
CA PRO A 144 14.74 -4.04 4.55
C PRO A 144 14.46 -3.98 3.06
N SER A 145 13.37 -3.31 2.69
CA SER A 145 13.04 -3.05 1.28
C SER A 145 14.25 -2.34 0.70
N GLY A 146 15.11 -3.17 0.12
CA GLY A 146 16.47 -2.84 -0.09
C GLY A 146 16.62 -1.61 -0.94
N GLY A 147 17.41 -0.79 -0.49
CA GLY A 147 18.18 0.00 -1.40
C GLY A 147 18.67 -0.92 -2.51
N GLY A 148 18.29 -0.56 -3.73
CA GLY A 148 18.67 -1.33 -4.88
C GLY A 148 20.14 -1.67 -4.83
N ARG A 149 20.38 -2.95 -4.93
CA ARG A 149 21.67 -3.35 -5.45
C ARG A 149 21.52 -3.26 -6.96
N GLY A 150 22.18 -2.25 -7.48
CA GLY A 150 22.40 -2.15 -8.88
C GLY A 150 23.11 -3.37 -9.44
#